data_c049c538bc6ffac5fdbaea9faab7c39a
#
_entry.id   c049c538bc6ffac5fdbaea9faab7c39a
#
_cell.length_a   1.000
_cell.length_b   1.000
_cell.length_c   1.000
_cell.angle_alpha   90.00
_cell.angle_beta   90.00
_cell.angle_gamma   90.00
#
_symmetry.space_group_name_H-M   'P 1'
#
loop_
_entity.id
_entity.type
_entity.pdbx_description
1 polymer ?
#
loop_
_entity_poly.entity_id
_entity_poly.type
_entity_poly.pdbx_seq_one_letter_code
_entity_poly.pdbx_strand_id
1 'polypeptide(L)'
;MAVDSKLLALLDVVIDSYIFKGEPVGSKFLHASGDTQFAPSTLRKYLNQLEKSGMVYQPYNSSWRIPTVQGFSQYIEWYLAVKEEETDAGVTDVRKWVKYLVETIGNLADGVVVGFVRNDQYYYLGINNLLRDDMVDEYHATKNIIRFIEEKRLVRFIDSKIMKRDQIYYTFIEDKDTVISCLYTKLAVEDYDCVVSIIGPTRVDYKKNVKILRKLVHSLHK
;
A
#
# COMPACT_ATOMS: atom_id res chain seq x y z
N MET A 1 5.07 2.50 22.39
CA MET A 1 5.31 3.93 22.66
C MET A 1 4.57 4.72 21.58
N ALA A 2 3.72 5.68 21.95
CA ALA A 2 3.06 6.54 20.98
C ALA A 2 4.13 7.36 20.25
N VAL A 3 4.15 7.29 18.92
CA VAL A 3 5.04 8.09 18.09
C VAL A 3 4.55 9.53 18.13
N ASP A 4 5.46 10.48 18.30
CA ASP A 4 5.12 11.92 18.30
C ASP A 4 4.41 12.28 17.00
N SER A 5 3.28 12.99 17.08
CA SER A 5 2.48 13.43 15.94
C SER A 5 3.30 14.22 14.90
N LYS A 6 4.31 14.97 15.34
CA LYS A 6 5.23 15.70 14.43
C LYS A 6 6.16 14.76 13.67
N LEU A 7 6.57 13.63 14.29
CA LEU A 7 7.37 12.61 13.63
C LEU A 7 6.53 11.83 12.60
N LEU A 8 5.26 11.54 12.91
CA LEU A 8 4.34 10.91 11.96
C LEU A 8 4.07 11.83 10.76
N ALA A 9 3.83 13.12 10.99
CA ALA A 9 3.65 14.08 9.91
C ALA A 9 4.90 14.20 9.02
N LEU A 10 6.11 14.14 9.60
CA LEU A 10 7.33 14.13 8.79
C LEU A 10 7.52 12.80 8.06
N LEU A 11 7.18 11.67 8.69
CA LEU A 11 7.24 10.36 8.05
C LEU A 11 6.32 10.32 6.81
N ASP A 12 5.12 10.92 6.90
CA ASP A 12 4.18 11.08 5.80
C ASP A 12 4.84 11.81 4.61
N VAL A 13 5.45 12.97 4.85
CA VAL A 13 6.14 13.74 3.80
C VAL A 13 7.34 12.99 3.22
N VAL A 14 8.10 12.28 4.05
CA VAL A 14 9.24 11.47 3.59
C VAL A 14 8.79 10.33 2.70
N ILE A 15 7.72 9.62 3.09
CA ILE A 15 7.20 8.48 2.32
C ILE A 15 6.58 8.97 1.01
N ASP A 16 5.76 10.01 1.03
CA ASP A 16 5.16 10.59 -0.18
C ASP A 16 6.25 11.06 -1.17
N SER A 17 7.27 11.75 -0.67
CA SER A 17 8.40 12.17 -1.50
C SER A 17 9.18 11.00 -2.10
N TYR A 18 9.38 9.92 -1.31
CA TYR A 18 10.05 8.71 -1.77
C TYR A 18 9.22 7.97 -2.82
N ILE A 19 7.90 7.83 -2.59
CA ILE A 19 6.97 7.21 -3.55
C ILE A 19 6.99 7.96 -4.87
N PHE A 20 6.93 9.30 -4.81
CA PHE A 20 6.89 10.14 -6.01
C PHE A 20 8.18 10.10 -6.82
N LYS A 21 9.36 10.15 -6.16
CA LYS A 21 10.66 10.25 -6.84
C LYS A 21 11.34 8.91 -7.12
N GLY A 22 11.10 7.89 -6.29
CA GLY A 22 11.86 6.64 -6.32
C GLY A 22 13.30 6.74 -5.80
N GLU A 23 13.67 7.88 -5.21
CA GLU A 23 15.03 8.17 -4.74
C GLU A 23 15.05 8.46 -3.24
N PRO A 24 16.18 8.22 -2.55
CA PRO A 24 16.32 8.58 -1.15
C PRO A 24 16.04 10.06 -0.91
N VAL A 25 15.47 10.40 0.25
CA VAL A 25 14.98 11.73 0.59
C VAL A 25 15.87 12.42 1.62
N GLY A 26 16.29 13.66 1.36
CA GLY A 26 17.18 14.44 2.22
C GLY A 26 16.52 15.72 2.76
N SER A 27 17.02 16.23 3.92
CA SER A 27 16.46 17.42 4.56
C SER A 27 16.47 18.68 3.70
N LYS A 28 17.45 18.83 2.81
CA LYS A 28 17.49 19.99 1.88
C LYS A 28 16.37 19.89 0.83
N PHE A 29 16.12 18.70 0.33
CA PHE A 29 15.05 18.45 -0.62
C PHE A 29 13.68 18.67 0.02
N LEU A 30 13.42 18.10 1.20
CA LEU A 30 12.15 18.29 1.94
C LEU A 30 11.86 19.77 2.27
N HIS A 31 12.90 20.56 2.50
CA HIS A 31 12.74 21.99 2.72
C HIS A 31 12.43 22.73 1.41
N ALA A 32 13.10 22.34 0.32
CA ALA A 32 12.94 22.99 -0.99
C ALA A 32 11.60 22.65 -1.67
N SER A 33 11.02 21.48 -1.40
CA SER A 33 9.72 21.06 -1.94
C SER A 33 8.55 21.89 -1.39
N GLY A 34 8.73 22.56 -0.23
CA GLY A 34 7.66 23.32 0.42
C GLY A 34 6.64 22.48 1.19
N ASP A 35 6.77 21.16 1.20
CA ASP A 35 5.85 20.22 1.88
C ASP A 35 5.96 20.28 3.40
N THR A 36 6.92 21.03 3.92
CA THR A 36 7.14 21.18 5.36
C THR A 36 7.57 22.60 5.71
N GLN A 37 7.08 23.09 6.85
CA GLN A 37 7.44 24.40 7.40
C GLN A 37 8.74 24.36 8.24
N PHE A 38 9.36 23.18 8.41
CA PHE A 38 10.54 23.02 9.26
C PHE A 38 11.83 23.48 8.56
N ALA A 39 12.67 24.17 9.31
CA ALA A 39 14.01 24.52 8.85
C ALA A 39 14.87 23.25 8.62
N PRO A 40 15.86 23.27 7.70
CA PRO A 40 16.69 22.10 7.38
C PRO A 40 17.40 21.47 8.58
N SER A 41 17.76 22.25 9.59
CA SER A 41 18.36 21.76 10.85
C SER A 41 17.38 20.93 11.69
N THR A 42 16.13 21.39 11.76
CA THR A 42 15.03 20.68 12.43
C THR A 42 14.68 19.40 11.71
N LEU A 43 14.61 19.44 10.37
CA LEU A 43 14.39 18.25 9.54
C LEU A 43 15.46 17.20 9.74
N ARG A 44 16.75 17.58 9.82
CA ARG A 44 17.83 16.64 10.14
C ARG A 44 17.64 15.98 11.50
N LYS A 45 17.25 16.76 12.53
CA LYS A 45 16.97 16.22 13.87
C LYS A 45 15.85 15.17 13.82
N TYR A 46 14.75 15.47 13.15
CA TYR A 46 13.62 14.55 13.04
C TYR A 46 13.93 13.34 12.17
N LEU A 47 14.63 13.49 11.04
CA LEU A 47 15.10 12.37 10.24
C LEU A 47 15.98 11.41 11.03
N ASN A 48 16.87 11.94 11.89
CA ASN A 48 17.68 11.12 12.78
C ASN A 48 16.82 10.42 13.88
N GLN A 49 15.73 11.02 14.32
CA GLN A 49 14.80 10.36 15.24
C GLN A 49 14.01 9.25 14.55
N LEU A 50 13.53 9.45 13.32
CA LEU A 50 12.91 8.41 12.50
C LEU A 50 13.85 7.25 12.22
N GLU A 51 15.14 7.53 12.01
CA GLU A 51 16.17 6.50 11.83
C GLU A 51 16.40 5.70 13.11
N LYS A 52 16.53 6.37 14.27
CA LYS A 52 16.67 5.70 15.57
C LYS A 52 15.46 4.85 15.93
N SER A 53 14.27 5.22 15.48
CA SER A 53 13.05 4.42 15.66
C SER A 53 12.87 3.33 14.61
N GLY A 54 13.81 3.16 13.67
CA GLY A 54 13.76 2.14 12.63
C GLY A 54 12.77 2.42 11.48
N MET A 55 12.18 3.61 11.42
CA MET A 55 11.19 3.95 10.38
C MET A 55 11.82 4.33 9.04
N VAL A 56 13.04 4.84 9.07
CA VAL A 56 13.86 5.12 7.89
C VAL A 56 15.26 4.60 8.13
N TYR A 57 16.02 4.37 7.08
CA TYR A 57 17.45 4.05 7.19
C TYR A 57 18.28 4.88 6.23
N GLN A 58 19.57 4.97 6.50
CA GLN A 58 20.54 5.67 5.68
C GLN A 58 21.29 4.64 4.82
N PRO A 59 21.10 4.62 3.48
CA PRO A 59 21.74 3.61 2.62
C PRO A 59 23.26 3.80 2.49
N TYR A 60 23.75 5.04 2.67
CA TYR A 60 25.17 5.40 2.59
C TYR A 60 25.49 6.50 3.62
N ASN A 61 26.75 6.85 3.83
CA ASN A 61 27.17 7.97 4.69
C ASN A 61 26.76 9.34 4.08
N SER A 62 25.48 9.52 3.86
CA SER A 62 24.86 10.72 3.27
C SER A 62 23.75 11.25 4.18
N SER A 63 23.24 12.45 3.91
CA SER A 63 22.06 12.99 4.63
C SER A 63 20.72 12.43 4.13
N TRP A 64 20.73 11.43 3.28
CA TRP A 64 19.58 10.86 2.58
C TRP A 64 18.99 9.67 3.34
N ARG A 65 17.67 9.51 3.28
CA ARG A 65 16.94 8.45 3.99
C ARG A 65 16.00 7.72 3.05
N ILE A 66 15.82 6.42 3.30
CA ILE A 66 14.85 5.55 2.63
C ILE A 66 13.91 5.00 3.70
N PRO A 67 12.58 4.99 3.48
CA PRO A 67 11.63 4.34 4.36
C PRO A 67 11.91 2.84 4.50
N THR A 68 11.77 2.32 5.71
CA THR A 68 11.80 0.88 5.99
C THR A 68 10.40 0.28 5.87
N VAL A 69 10.30 -1.06 5.88
CA VAL A 69 9.00 -1.74 5.98
C VAL A 69 8.24 -1.29 7.24
N GLN A 70 8.95 -1.10 8.36
CA GLN A 70 8.35 -0.57 9.59
C GLN A 70 7.83 0.87 9.40
N GLY A 71 8.55 1.71 8.66
CA GLY A 71 8.10 3.06 8.32
C GLY A 71 6.84 3.06 7.47
N PHE A 72 6.78 2.23 6.45
CA PHE A 72 5.57 2.04 5.63
C PHE A 72 4.40 1.50 6.45
N SER A 73 4.64 0.54 7.35
CA SER A 73 3.60 0.01 8.24
C SER A 73 2.98 1.12 9.09
N GLN A 74 3.83 1.92 9.76
CA GLN A 74 3.37 3.02 10.62
C GLN A 74 2.60 4.09 9.85
N TYR A 75 3.04 4.40 8.62
CA TYR A 75 2.36 5.31 7.71
C TYR A 75 0.96 4.81 7.33
N ILE A 76 0.84 3.52 6.94
CA ILE A 76 -0.44 2.91 6.56
C ILE A 76 -1.38 2.88 7.76
N GLU A 77 -0.91 2.47 8.95
CA GLU A 77 -1.70 2.45 10.18
C GLU A 77 -2.27 3.82 10.51
N TRP A 78 -1.43 4.84 10.44
CA TRP A 78 -1.86 6.22 10.68
C TRP A 78 -2.93 6.65 9.65
N TYR A 79 -2.72 6.36 8.38
CA TYR A 79 -3.65 6.72 7.32
C TYR A 79 -4.97 5.93 7.41
N LEU A 80 -4.94 4.66 7.81
CA LEU A 80 -6.13 3.85 8.07
C LEU A 80 -6.93 4.35 9.28
N ALA A 81 -6.30 4.96 10.27
CA ALA A 81 -6.95 5.51 11.45
C ALA A 81 -7.74 6.81 11.16
N VAL A 82 -7.41 7.53 10.09
CA VAL A 82 -8.12 8.75 9.68
C VAL A 82 -9.43 8.37 8.99
N LYS A 83 -10.58 8.82 9.51
CA LYS A 83 -11.91 8.58 8.90
C LYS A 83 -12.16 9.56 7.74
N GLU A 84 -12.57 9.04 6.58
CA GLU A 84 -13.07 9.82 5.43
C GLU A 84 -14.55 9.57 5.16
N GLU A 85 -15.28 10.52 4.49
CA GLU A 85 -16.72 10.48 4.21
C GLU A 85 -17.12 9.61 3.00
N GLU A 86 -18.39 9.17 2.94
CA GLU A 86 -18.95 8.04 2.17
C GLU A 86 -19.46 8.35 0.75
N THR A 87 -19.55 7.30 -0.14
CA THR A 87 -20.35 7.26 -1.38
C THR A 87 -20.71 5.84 -1.87
N ASP A 88 -21.87 5.69 -2.56
CA ASP A 88 -22.68 4.48 -2.78
C ASP A 88 -22.63 3.74 -4.15
N ALA A 89 -22.86 2.39 -4.20
CA ALA A 89 -23.40 1.59 -5.35
C ALA A 89 -23.61 0.07 -5.05
N GLY A 90 -24.73 -0.56 -5.46
CA GLY A 90 -25.09 -1.97 -5.24
C GLY A 90 -24.98 -2.91 -6.46
N VAL A 91 -24.77 -4.24 -6.27
CA VAL A 91 -24.68 -5.30 -7.32
C VAL A 91 -25.02 -6.72 -6.79
N THR A 92 -25.60 -7.61 -7.60
CA THR A 92 -26.30 -8.87 -7.25
C THR A 92 -25.67 -10.21 -7.67
N ASP A 93 -24.50 -10.33 -8.31
CA ASP A 93 -23.83 -11.63 -8.61
C ASP A 93 -22.35 -11.53 -8.19
N VAL A 94 -21.98 -12.24 -7.15
CA VAL A 94 -20.64 -12.14 -6.55
C VAL A 94 -19.49 -12.39 -7.53
N ARG A 95 -19.64 -13.30 -8.49
CA ARG A 95 -18.58 -13.63 -9.45
C ARG A 95 -18.38 -12.53 -10.48
N LYS A 96 -19.49 -12.06 -11.05
CA LYS A 96 -19.50 -10.91 -11.96
C LYS A 96 -19.07 -9.65 -11.22
N TRP A 97 -19.49 -9.54 -9.98
CA TRP A 97 -19.16 -8.43 -9.12
C TRP A 97 -17.65 -8.37 -8.81
N VAL A 98 -17.02 -9.47 -8.39
CA VAL A 98 -15.56 -9.51 -8.15
C VAL A 98 -14.80 -9.20 -9.43
N LYS A 99 -15.20 -9.74 -10.57
CA LYS A 99 -14.61 -9.42 -11.87
C LYS A 99 -14.78 -7.93 -12.20
N TYR A 100 -16.00 -7.40 -12.08
CA TYR A 100 -16.30 -5.99 -12.30
C TYR A 100 -15.49 -5.06 -11.40
N LEU A 101 -15.33 -5.42 -10.11
CA LEU A 101 -14.49 -4.67 -9.20
C LEU A 101 -13.03 -4.62 -9.64
N VAL A 102 -12.46 -5.79 -9.96
CA VAL A 102 -11.08 -5.88 -10.43
C VAL A 102 -10.90 -5.04 -11.70
N GLU A 103 -11.85 -5.07 -12.62
CA GLU A 103 -11.85 -4.25 -13.85
C GLU A 103 -12.00 -2.75 -13.55
N THR A 104 -12.88 -2.39 -12.62
CA THR A 104 -13.14 -0.98 -12.28
C THR A 104 -11.96 -0.33 -11.57
N ILE A 105 -11.37 -1.00 -10.58
CA ILE A 105 -10.31 -0.41 -9.78
C ILE A 105 -8.91 -0.75 -10.27
N GLY A 106 -8.75 -1.76 -11.15
CA GLY A 106 -7.45 -2.19 -11.67
C GLY A 106 -6.68 -1.13 -12.42
N ASN A 107 -7.40 -0.25 -13.14
CA ASN A 107 -6.80 0.89 -13.84
C ASN A 107 -6.60 2.10 -12.93
N LEU A 108 -7.21 2.12 -11.76
CA LEU A 108 -7.11 3.21 -10.80
C LEU A 108 -6.05 2.94 -9.74
N ALA A 109 -5.82 1.69 -9.39
CA ALA A 109 -4.89 1.31 -8.32
C ALA A 109 -3.42 1.54 -8.71
N ASP A 110 -2.60 1.77 -7.71
CA ASP A 110 -1.14 1.72 -7.85
C ASP A 110 -0.65 0.34 -7.41
N GLY A 111 -0.59 -0.58 -8.38
CA GLY A 111 -0.29 -2.00 -8.21
C GLY A 111 -1.28 -2.90 -8.94
N VAL A 112 -1.16 -4.21 -8.73
CA VAL A 112 -2.05 -5.24 -9.30
C VAL A 112 -3.22 -5.45 -8.37
N VAL A 113 -4.43 -5.29 -8.91
CA VAL A 113 -5.66 -5.65 -8.18
C VAL A 113 -5.92 -7.13 -8.36
N VAL A 114 -6.12 -7.81 -7.26
CA VAL A 114 -6.48 -9.24 -7.23
C VAL A 114 -7.79 -9.39 -6.47
N GLY A 115 -8.76 -10.05 -7.10
CA GLY A 115 -10.04 -10.38 -6.48
C GLY A 115 -10.31 -11.87 -6.57
N PHE A 116 -10.82 -12.47 -5.49
CA PHE A 116 -11.20 -13.88 -5.49
C PHE A 116 -12.35 -14.18 -4.53
N VAL A 117 -13.10 -15.21 -4.89
CA VAL A 117 -14.08 -15.87 -4.02
C VAL A 117 -13.44 -17.15 -3.52
N ARG A 118 -13.57 -17.46 -2.25
CA ARG A 118 -12.95 -18.63 -1.63
C ARG A 118 -13.33 -19.92 -2.36
N ASN A 119 -12.31 -20.70 -2.75
CA ASN A 119 -12.44 -21.98 -3.48
C ASN A 119 -13.08 -21.89 -4.88
N ASP A 120 -13.18 -20.69 -5.48
CA ASP A 120 -13.83 -20.51 -6.77
C ASP A 120 -12.96 -19.68 -7.72
N GLN A 121 -13.36 -18.50 -8.05
CA GLN A 121 -12.78 -17.69 -9.10
C GLN A 121 -11.66 -16.79 -8.57
N TYR A 122 -10.66 -16.56 -9.41
CA TYR A 122 -9.50 -15.71 -9.16
C TYR A 122 -9.27 -14.82 -10.36
N TYR A 123 -9.35 -13.52 -10.15
CA TYR A 123 -9.16 -12.50 -11.16
C TYR A 123 -8.03 -11.56 -10.76
N TYR A 124 -7.29 -11.06 -11.74
CA TYR A 124 -6.34 -9.98 -11.50
C TYR A 124 -6.25 -9.04 -12.71
N LEU A 125 -5.94 -7.78 -12.46
CA LEU A 125 -5.73 -6.75 -13.46
C LEU A 125 -4.71 -5.74 -12.96
N GLY A 126 -4.04 -5.06 -13.90
CA GLY A 126 -3.09 -4.00 -13.57
C GLY A 126 -1.63 -4.46 -13.48
N ILE A 127 -1.26 -5.59 -14.10
CA ILE A 127 0.15 -5.99 -14.19
C ILE A 127 1.00 -4.86 -14.80
N ASN A 128 0.46 -4.12 -15.76
CA ASN A 128 1.16 -2.97 -16.36
C ASN A 128 1.51 -1.89 -15.32
N ASN A 129 0.79 -1.82 -14.21
CA ASN A 129 1.10 -0.88 -13.13
C ASN A 129 2.42 -1.22 -12.41
N LEU A 130 2.94 -2.43 -12.59
CA LEU A 130 4.27 -2.85 -12.10
C LEU A 130 5.39 -2.53 -13.09
N LEU A 131 5.06 -2.18 -14.34
CA LEU A 131 6.01 -1.97 -15.43
C LEU A 131 6.16 -0.47 -15.74
N ARG A 132 6.22 0.36 -14.71
CA ARG A 132 6.42 1.81 -14.89
C ARG A 132 7.88 2.12 -15.19
N ASP A 133 8.10 3.16 -16.00
CA ASP A 133 9.44 3.58 -16.43
C ASP A 133 10.39 3.92 -15.26
N ASP A 134 9.82 4.39 -14.13
CA ASP A 134 10.55 4.70 -12.91
C ASP A 134 10.91 3.46 -12.06
N MET A 135 10.54 2.25 -12.51
CA MET A 135 10.78 0.96 -11.85
C MET A 135 11.70 0.01 -12.61
N VAL A 136 12.46 0.51 -13.58
CA VAL A 136 13.35 -0.32 -14.42
C VAL A 136 14.34 -1.13 -13.59
N ASP A 137 14.82 -0.58 -12.47
CA ASP A 137 15.74 -1.27 -11.56
C ASP A 137 15.05 -2.35 -10.69
N GLU A 138 13.72 -2.44 -10.72
CA GLU A 138 12.94 -3.39 -9.93
C GLU A 138 12.46 -4.63 -10.73
N TYR A 139 13.12 -4.96 -11.83
CA TYR A 139 12.74 -6.10 -12.68
C TYR A 139 12.58 -7.41 -11.90
N HIS A 140 13.49 -7.71 -10.98
CA HIS A 140 13.41 -8.92 -10.15
C HIS A 140 12.20 -8.90 -9.20
N ALA A 141 11.91 -7.74 -8.62
CA ALA A 141 10.73 -7.56 -7.76
C ALA A 141 9.45 -7.76 -8.56
N THR A 142 9.33 -7.11 -9.71
CA THR A 142 8.19 -7.24 -10.62
C THR A 142 7.95 -8.71 -11.01
N LYS A 143 9.00 -9.42 -11.44
CA LYS A 143 8.91 -10.85 -11.79
C LYS A 143 8.45 -11.71 -10.63
N ASN A 144 8.94 -11.46 -9.43
CA ASN A 144 8.54 -12.20 -8.22
C ASN A 144 7.08 -11.93 -7.86
N ILE A 145 6.62 -10.68 -7.97
CA ILE A 145 5.21 -10.30 -7.72
C ILE A 145 4.29 -10.99 -8.73
N ILE A 146 4.61 -10.94 -10.02
CA ILE A 146 3.81 -11.61 -11.06
C ILE A 146 3.70 -13.11 -10.76
N ARG A 147 4.82 -13.78 -10.47
CA ARG A 147 4.81 -15.20 -10.12
C ARG A 147 3.99 -15.48 -8.86
N PHE A 148 4.09 -14.64 -7.83
CA PHE A 148 3.31 -14.78 -6.59
C PHE A 148 1.80 -14.74 -6.88
N ILE A 149 1.37 -13.88 -7.81
CA ILE A 149 -0.02 -13.75 -8.25
C ILE A 149 -0.44 -14.98 -9.07
N GLU A 150 0.34 -15.38 -10.07
CA GLU A 150 0.02 -16.50 -10.98
C GLU A 150 -0.04 -17.86 -10.25
N GLU A 151 0.86 -18.07 -9.28
CA GLU A 151 0.86 -19.26 -8.42
C GLU A 151 -0.26 -19.25 -7.35
N LYS A 152 -1.11 -18.22 -7.35
CA LYS A 152 -2.20 -18.02 -6.37
C LYS A 152 -1.74 -18.09 -4.91
N ARG A 153 -0.49 -17.69 -4.64
CA ARG A 153 0.10 -17.76 -3.28
C ARG A 153 -0.61 -16.82 -2.31
N LEU A 154 -1.16 -15.72 -2.83
CA LEU A 154 -1.99 -14.80 -2.08
C LEU A 154 -3.19 -15.47 -1.42
N VAL A 155 -3.90 -16.35 -2.14
CA VAL A 155 -5.07 -17.07 -1.61
C VAL A 155 -4.66 -17.87 -0.37
N ARG A 156 -3.60 -18.68 -0.47
CA ARG A 156 -3.08 -19.47 0.66
C ARG A 156 -2.64 -18.60 1.84
N PHE A 157 -2.03 -17.46 1.55
CA PHE A 157 -1.60 -16.50 2.57
C PHE A 157 -2.80 -15.91 3.31
N ILE A 158 -3.81 -15.45 2.58
CA ILE A 158 -5.00 -14.80 3.15
C ILE A 158 -5.90 -15.82 3.86
N ASP A 159 -6.05 -17.05 3.35
CA ASP A 159 -6.85 -18.09 3.99
C ASP A 159 -6.35 -18.44 5.40
N SER A 160 -5.07 -18.23 5.67
CA SER A 160 -4.49 -18.41 7.00
C SER A 160 -4.80 -17.29 7.99
N LYS A 161 -5.42 -16.18 7.53
CA LYS A 161 -5.66 -14.99 8.34
C LYS A 161 -7.10 -14.94 8.86
N ILE A 162 -7.26 -14.53 10.11
CA ILE A 162 -8.56 -14.19 10.68
C ILE A 162 -8.87 -12.74 10.30
N MET A 163 -9.90 -12.54 9.48
CA MET A 163 -10.30 -11.23 9.00
C MET A 163 -11.77 -10.96 9.33
N LYS A 164 -12.05 -9.79 9.86
CA LYS A 164 -13.41 -9.26 9.92
C LYS A 164 -13.80 -8.71 8.55
N ARG A 165 -15.08 -8.77 8.22
CA ARG A 165 -15.63 -8.17 7.01
C ARG A 165 -15.46 -6.65 7.06
N ASP A 166 -15.33 -6.04 5.90
CA ASP A 166 -15.35 -4.59 5.68
C ASP A 166 -14.25 -3.79 6.40
N GLN A 167 -13.20 -4.48 6.82
CA GLN A 167 -11.98 -3.87 7.32
C GLN A 167 -10.86 -3.97 6.30
N ILE A 168 -10.07 -2.90 6.20
CA ILE A 168 -8.88 -2.89 5.37
C ILE A 168 -7.69 -3.35 6.20
N TYR A 169 -6.98 -4.32 5.66
CA TYR A 169 -5.78 -4.89 6.23
C TYR A 169 -4.59 -4.62 5.31
N TYR A 170 -3.42 -4.64 5.89
CA TYR A 170 -2.18 -4.59 5.12
C TYR A 170 -1.20 -5.65 5.62
N THR A 171 -0.27 -6.00 4.77
CA THR A 171 0.86 -6.86 5.12
C THR A 171 2.00 -6.65 4.15
N PHE A 172 3.20 -6.92 4.64
CA PHE A 172 4.39 -7.06 3.80
C PHE A 172 4.78 -8.53 3.81
N ILE A 173 4.92 -9.10 2.61
CA ILE A 173 5.21 -10.52 2.40
C ILE A 173 6.63 -10.61 1.87
N GLU A 174 7.52 -11.24 2.63
CA GLU A 174 8.86 -11.55 2.16
C GLU A 174 8.80 -12.76 1.21
N ASP A 175 9.21 -12.57 -0.03
CA ASP A 175 9.32 -13.62 -1.04
C ASP A 175 10.68 -13.56 -1.72
N LYS A 176 11.57 -14.47 -1.36
CA LYS A 176 12.98 -14.47 -1.78
C LYS A 176 13.64 -13.13 -1.42
N ASP A 177 14.17 -12.43 -2.43
CA ASP A 177 14.85 -11.14 -2.26
C ASP A 177 13.90 -9.94 -2.43
N THR A 178 12.58 -10.18 -2.39
CA THR A 178 11.55 -9.18 -2.65
C THR A 178 10.58 -9.05 -1.48
N VAL A 179 10.29 -7.83 -1.08
CA VAL A 179 9.19 -7.53 -0.16
C VAL A 179 7.99 -7.06 -0.98
N ILE A 180 6.91 -7.81 -0.89
CA ILE A 180 5.64 -7.54 -1.57
C ILE A 180 4.73 -6.81 -0.60
N SER A 181 4.25 -5.62 -0.97
CA SER A 181 3.18 -4.94 -0.24
C SER A 181 1.82 -5.48 -0.66
N CYS A 182 0.94 -5.68 0.29
CA CYS A 182 -0.41 -6.14 0.04
C CYS A 182 -1.40 -5.40 0.95
N LEU A 183 -2.30 -4.63 0.34
CA LEU A 183 -3.49 -4.08 1.00
C LEU A 183 -4.68 -4.95 0.60
N TYR A 184 -5.52 -5.35 1.53
CA TYR A 184 -6.64 -6.22 1.24
C TYR A 184 -7.82 -6.00 2.16
N THR A 185 -8.99 -6.36 1.69
CA THR A 185 -10.25 -6.33 2.46
C THR A 185 -11.06 -7.58 2.16
N LYS A 186 -11.79 -8.04 3.16
CA LYS A 186 -12.76 -9.11 3.04
C LYS A 186 -14.15 -8.50 2.97
N LEU A 187 -14.87 -8.80 1.93
CA LEU A 187 -16.19 -8.27 1.64
C LEU A 187 -17.23 -9.40 1.67
N ALA A 188 -18.44 -9.07 2.10
CA ALA A 188 -19.58 -9.95 1.99
C ALA A 188 -20.46 -9.50 0.82
N VAL A 189 -20.72 -10.40 -0.12
CA VAL A 189 -21.65 -10.19 -1.21
C VAL A 189 -22.62 -11.35 -1.20
N GLU A 190 -23.88 -11.09 -0.85
CA GLU A 190 -24.85 -12.14 -0.55
C GLU A 190 -24.31 -13.10 0.53
N ASP A 191 -24.33 -14.40 0.26
CA ASP A 191 -23.83 -15.44 1.18
C ASP A 191 -22.32 -15.76 1.01
N TYR A 192 -21.63 -15.04 0.14
CA TYR A 192 -20.24 -15.33 -0.20
C TYR A 192 -19.25 -14.33 0.43
N ASP A 193 -18.16 -14.88 0.94
CA ASP A 193 -16.99 -14.11 1.30
C ASP A 193 -16.08 -13.95 0.09
N CYS A 194 -15.82 -12.73 -0.30
CA CYS A 194 -14.82 -12.40 -1.31
C CYS A 194 -13.69 -11.55 -0.73
N VAL A 195 -12.54 -11.63 -1.34
CA VAL A 195 -11.39 -10.82 -0.98
C VAL A 195 -10.97 -10.00 -2.19
N VAL A 196 -10.72 -8.72 -1.94
CA VAL A 196 -10.09 -7.81 -2.91
C VAL A 196 -8.80 -7.29 -2.29
N SER A 197 -7.73 -7.31 -3.07
CA SER A 197 -6.40 -6.89 -2.65
C SER A 197 -5.72 -6.06 -3.73
N ILE A 198 -4.83 -5.18 -3.31
CA ILE A 198 -3.92 -4.42 -4.17
C ILE A 198 -2.50 -4.83 -3.77
N ILE A 199 -1.75 -5.37 -4.73
CA ILE A 199 -0.42 -5.94 -4.54
C ILE A 199 0.59 -5.17 -5.37
N GLY A 200 1.72 -4.88 -4.78
CA GLY A 200 2.83 -4.21 -5.48
C GLY A 200 4.14 -4.29 -4.71
N PRO A 201 5.18 -3.61 -5.19
CA PRO A 201 6.40 -3.40 -4.42
C PRO A 201 6.11 -2.55 -3.18
N THR A 202 7.09 -2.37 -2.31
CA THR A 202 6.93 -1.50 -1.12
C THR A 202 6.69 -0.03 -1.49
N ARG A 203 7.10 0.38 -2.68
CA ARG A 203 6.92 1.74 -3.21
C ARG A 203 5.64 1.85 -4.05
N VAL A 204 4.49 1.84 -3.38
CA VAL A 204 3.17 2.10 -3.99
C VAL A 204 2.49 3.29 -3.31
N ASP A 205 1.58 3.94 -4.01
CA ASP A 205 0.75 5.00 -3.41
C ASP A 205 -0.30 4.39 -2.47
N TYR A 206 0.09 4.24 -1.20
CA TYR A 206 -0.76 3.67 -0.16
C TYR A 206 -2.01 4.52 0.10
N LYS A 207 -1.90 5.86 0.06
CA LYS A 207 -3.06 6.76 0.26
C LYS A 207 -4.12 6.53 -0.80
N LYS A 208 -3.69 6.49 -2.06
CA LYS A 208 -4.55 6.21 -3.20
C LYS A 208 -5.20 4.84 -3.08
N ASN A 209 -4.41 3.81 -2.79
CA ASN A 209 -4.88 2.43 -2.70
C ASN A 209 -5.86 2.22 -1.51
N VAL A 210 -5.58 2.80 -0.34
CA VAL A 210 -6.50 2.77 0.80
C VAL A 210 -7.80 3.50 0.47
N LYS A 211 -7.74 4.66 -0.20
CA LYS A 211 -8.94 5.41 -0.62
C LYS A 211 -9.81 4.59 -1.58
N ILE A 212 -9.20 3.85 -2.50
CA ILE A 212 -9.91 2.94 -3.41
C ILE A 212 -10.61 1.83 -2.62
N LEU A 213 -9.90 1.14 -1.71
CA LEU A 213 -10.49 0.06 -0.91
C LEU A 213 -11.58 0.57 0.05
N ARG A 214 -11.43 1.78 0.64
CA ARG A 214 -12.47 2.41 1.45
C ARG A 214 -13.76 2.65 0.66
N LYS A 215 -13.65 3.27 -0.52
CA LYS A 215 -14.80 3.48 -1.40
C LYS A 215 -15.48 2.16 -1.74
N LEU A 216 -14.71 1.12 -1.97
CA LEU A 216 -15.21 -0.22 -2.24
C LEU A 216 -16.00 -0.79 -1.05
N VAL A 217 -15.43 -0.73 0.16
CA VAL A 217 -16.12 -1.18 1.39
C VAL A 217 -17.42 -0.42 1.60
N HIS A 218 -17.38 0.91 1.47
CA HIS A 218 -18.57 1.74 1.66
C HIS A 218 -19.67 1.50 0.61
N SER A 219 -19.30 1.12 -0.62
CA SER A 219 -20.27 0.87 -1.70
C SER A 219 -21.15 -0.37 -1.47
N LEU A 220 -20.80 -1.22 -0.49
CA LEU A 220 -21.55 -2.44 -0.16
C LEU A 220 -22.58 -2.26 0.97
N HIS A 221 -22.53 -1.14 1.68
CA HIS A 221 -23.39 -0.89 2.84
C HIS A 221 -24.57 0.04 2.54
N LYS A 222 -24.79 0.34 1.28
CA LYS A 222 -25.90 1.14 0.79
C LYS A 222 -26.84 0.34 -0.09
#